data_a332545fd2292e352226a405fdea38e2
#
_entry.id   a332545fd2292e352226a405fdea38e2
#
_cell.length_a   1.000
_cell.length_b   1.000
_cell.length_c   1.000
_cell.angle_alpha   90.00
_cell.angle_beta   90.00
_cell.angle_gamma   90.00
#
_symmetry.space_group_name_H-M   'P 1'
#
loop_
_entity.id
_entity.type
_entity.pdbx_description
1 polymer ?
#
loop_
_entity_poly.entity_id
_entity_poly.type
_entity_poly.pdbx_seq_one_letter_code
_entity_poly.pdbx_strand_id
1 'polypeptide(L)'
;MNGKFTDMTAGQREFDIVLYGATGFVGKLTAEYLAKAGGNARIALAGRSPDKLAAVRATLGESAAAWPILTVDASTPTTLDDMAERTRVVITTVGPYSKYGLPLVQACAKAGTDYADLTGEAMFVRESIDAFHKQAVDTKARIVHACGFDSVPSDLS
;
A
#
# COMPACT_ATOMS: atom_id res chain seq x y z
N MET A 1 -32.88 10.05 -11.88
CA MET A 1 -32.52 9.01 -10.91
C MET A 1 -31.25 9.46 -10.19
N ASN A 2 -31.40 9.86 -8.93
CA ASN A 2 -30.31 10.45 -8.15
C ASN A 2 -29.43 9.33 -7.58
N GLY A 3 -28.23 9.16 -8.17
CA GLY A 3 -27.15 8.40 -7.52
C GLY A 3 -26.63 9.22 -6.34
N LYS A 4 -26.94 8.81 -5.12
CA LYS A 4 -26.35 9.35 -3.90
C LYS A 4 -24.86 8.96 -3.91
N PHE A 5 -23.99 9.90 -4.23
CA PHE A 5 -22.63 9.84 -3.74
C PHE A 5 -22.71 10.00 -2.22
N THR A 6 -22.56 8.89 -1.52
CA THR A 6 -22.43 8.89 -0.07
C THR A 6 -21.11 9.57 0.24
N ASP A 7 -21.17 10.75 0.82
CA ASP A 7 -20.04 11.45 1.43
C ASP A 7 -19.44 10.54 2.50
N MET A 8 -18.40 9.81 2.12
CA MET A 8 -17.60 9.01 3.06
C MET A 8 -16.70 9.99 3.81
N THR A 9 -17.19 10.45 4.94
CA THR A 9 -16.39 11.24 5.89
C THR A 9 -15.04 10.55 6.13
N ALA A 10 -13.96 11.32 6.25
CA ALA A 10 -12.56 10.89 6.38
C ALA A 10 -12.25 9.87 7.52
N GLY A 11 -13.28 9.33 8.17
CA GLY A 11 -13.21 8.33 9.25
C GLY A 11 -13.50 6.88 8.85
N GLN A 12 -13.97 6.59 7.62
CA GLN A 12 -14.46 5.25 7.27
C GLN A 12 -13.86 4.74 5.96
N ARG A 13 -12.53 4.50 5.94
CA ARG A 13 -11.89 3.76 4.85
C ARG A 13 -12.33 2.29 4.90
N GLU A 14 -12.48 1.67 3.73
CA GLU A 14 -12.88 0.27 3.59
C GLU A 14 -11.84 -0.67 4.22
N PHE A 15 -10.55 -0.35 4.04
CA PHE A 15 -9.43 -1.13 4.56
C PHE A 15 -8.59 -0.31 5.55
N ASP A 16 -8.03 -0.99 6.53
CA ASP A 16 -7.01 -0.42 7.40
C ASP A 16 -5.64 -0.54 6.75
N ILE A 17 -5.36 -1.67 6.08
CA ILE A 17 -4.09 -1.94 5.39
C ILE A 17 -4.36 -2.57 4.03
N VAL A 18 -3.71 -2.08 2.99
CA VAL A 18 -3.56 -2.79 1.71
C VAL A 18 -2.10 -3.15 1.50
N LEU A 19 -1.81 -4.43 1.31
CA LEU A 19 -0.49 -4.93 0.94
C LEU A 19 -0.40 -5.04 -0.58
N TYR A 20 0.32 -4.11 -1.22
CA TYR A 20 0.55 -4.07 -2.65
C TYR A 20 1.85 -4.79 -3.02
N GLY A 21 1.75 -5.78 -3.91
CA GLY A 21 2.87 -6.64 -4.29
C GLY A 21 2.96 -7.95 -3.49
N ALA A 22 1.85 -8.40 -2.91
CA ALA A 22 1.78 -9.60 -2.07
C ALA A 22 2.25 -10.89 -2.76
N THR A 23 2.36 -10.93 -4.08
CA THR A 23 2.82 -12.12 -4.84
C THR A 23 4.34 -12.24 -4.93
N GLY A 24 5.09 -11.18 -4.62
CA GLY A 24 6.56 -11.20 -4.57
C GLY A 24 7.08 -11.91 -3.32
N PHE A 25 8.41 -12.18 -3.29
CA PHE A 25 9.04 -12.86 -2.16
C PHE A 25 8.80 -12.13 -0.82
N VAL A 26 9.17 -10.85 -0.75
CA VAL A 26 8.97 -10.05 0.46
C VAL A 26 7.49 -9.82 0.76
N GLY A 27 6.67 -9.64 -0.30
CA GLY A 27 5.23 -9.48 -0.16
C GLY A 27 4.57 -10.69 0.51
N LYS A 28 4.98 -11.91 0.19
CA LYS A 28 4.49 -13.13 0.85
C LYS A 28 4.87 -13.16 2.33
N LEU A 29 6.14 -12.87 2.67
CA LEU A 29 6.58 -12.80 4.06
C LEU A 29 5.81 -11.75 4.86
N THR A 30 5.58 -10.59 4.26
CA THR A 30 4.77 -9.52 4.88
C THR A 30 3.32 -9.97 5.07
N ALA A 31 2.73 -10.65 4.08
CA ALA A 31 1.37 -11.20 4.20
C ALA A 31 1.27 -12.24 5.33
N GLU A 32 2.25 -13.14 5.43
CA GLU A 32 2.33 -14.13 6.53
C GLU A 32 2.43 -13.47 7.90
N TYR A 33 3.24 -12.42 8.03
CA TYR A 33 3.34 -11.65 9.26
C TYR A 33 2.01 -10.97 9.61
N LEU A 34 1.39 -10.30 8.65
CA LEU A 34 0.10 -9.64 8.85
C LEU A 34 -1.01 -10.63 9.21
N ALA A 35 -1.01 -11.84 8.66
CA ALA A 35 -1.97 -12.88 9.00
C ALA A 35 -1.85 -13.34 10.46
N LYS A 36 -0.65 -13.27 11.04
CA LYS A 36 -0.38 -13.63 12.45
C LYS A 36 -0.58 -12.47 13.41
N ALA A 37 -0.16 -11.26 13.01
CA ALA A 37 -0.03 -10.10 13.89
C ALA A 37 -1.09 -9.00 13.64
N GLY A 38 -1.83 -9.06 12.52
CA GLY A 38 -2.76 -8.00 12.12
C GLY A 38 -4.03 -7.88 12.97
N GLY A 39 -4.31 -8.85 13.83
CA GLY A 39 -5.47 -8.81 14.73
C GLY A 39 -6.77 -8.61 13.98
N ASN A 40 -7.56 -7.59 14.37
CA ASN A 40 -8.84 -7.27 13.76
C ASN A 40 -8.74 -6.24 12.61
N ALA A 41 -7.53 -5.93 12.12
CA ALA A 41 -7.36 -5.00 11.00
C ALA A 41 -8.01 -5.55 9.73
N ARG A 42 -8.70 -4.68 9.01
CA ARG A 42 -9.29 -5.00 7.69
C ARG A 42 -8.18 -4.91 6.64
N ILE A 43 -7.66 -6.06 6.24
CA ILE A 43 -6.51 -6.17 5.35
C ILE A 43 -6.98 -6.64 3.98
N ALA A 44 -6.42 -6.07 2.90
CA ALA A 44 -6.59 -6.54 1.55
C ALA A 44 -5.23 -6.79 0.87
N LEU A 45 -5.20 -7.74 -0.06
CA LEU A 45 -4.04 -8.03 -0.90
C LEU A 45 -4.22 -7.36 -2.26
N ALA A 46 -3.19 -6.69 -2.76
CA ALA A 46 -3.24 -6.02 -4.04
C ALA A 46 -2.10 -6.40 -4.97
N GLY A 47 -2.37 -6.39 -6.28
CA GLY A 47 -1.40 -6.69 -7.32
C GLY A 47 -2.05 -6.97 -8.68
N ARG A 48 -1.24 -7.25 -9.70
CA ARG A 48 -1.70 -7.38 -11.08
C ARG A 48 -2.46 -8.67 -11.40
N SER A 49 -2.21 -9.75 -10.66
CA SER A 49 -2.75 -11.07 -10.95
C SER A 49 -3.65 -11.56 -9.82
N PRO A 50 -4.98 -11.51 -9.98
CA PRO A 50 -5.91 -11.98 -8.96
C PRO A 50 -5.73 -13.46 -8.62
N ASP A 51 -5.42 -14.31 -9.61
CA ASP A 51 -5.21 -15.75 -9.38
C ASP A 51 -3.98 -16.01 -8.50
N LYS A 52 -2.86 -15.29 -8.74
CA LYS A 52 -1.65 -15.40 -7.90
C LYS A 52 -1.89 -14.87 -6.49
N LEU A 53 -2.68 -13.80 -6.36
CA LEU A 53 -3.06 -13.25 -5.04
C LEU A 53 -3.96 -14.24 -4.28
N ALA A 54 -4.91 -14.89 -4.97
CA ALA A 54 -5.75 -15.92 -4.38
C ALA A 54 -4.92 -17.13 -3.92
N ALA A 55 -3.92 -17.54 -4.70
CA ALA A 55 -2.99 -18.59 -4.32
C ALA A 55 -2.18 -18.22 -3.07
N VAL A 56 -1.67 -16.99 -2.99
CA VAL A 56 -0.99 -16.49 -1.77
C VAL A 56 -1.96 -16.51 -0.59
N ARG A 57 -3.15 -15.94 -0.72
CA ARG A 57 -4.15 -15.90 0.34
C ARG A 57 -4.47 -17.31 0.88
N ALA A 58 -4.58 -18.30 0.02
CA ALA A 58 -4.84 -19.68 0.41
C ALA A 58 -3.75 -20.30 1.30
N THR A 59 -2.52 -19.77 1.24
CA THR A 59 -1.41 -20.24 2.10
C THR A 59 -1.35 -19.58 3.47
N LEU A 60 -2.13 -18.50 3.70
CA LEU A 60 -2.06 -17.69 4.92
C LEU A 60 -2.93 -18.21 6.08
N GLY A 61 -3.74 -19.24 5.84
CA GLY A 61 -4.63 -19.81 6.84
C GLY A 61 -5.96 -19.05 7.00
N GLU A 62 -6.73 -19.44 8.03
CA GLU A 62 -8.11 -18.96 8.23
C GLU A 62 -8.20 -17.46 8.51
N SER A 63 -7.22 -16.89 9.20
CA SER A 63 -7.20 -15.45 9.51
C SER A 63 -7.22 -14.54 8.28
N ALA A 64 -6.68 -15.02 7.16
CA ALA A 64 -6.64 -14.29 5.90
C ALA A 64 -7.66 -14.78 4.85
N ALA A 65 -8.45 -15.81 5.14
CA ALA A 65 -9.36 -16.42 4.18
C ALA A 65 -10.36 -15.42 3.58
N ALA A 66 -10.81 -14.45 4.36
CA ALA A 66 -11.76 -13.43 3.95
C ALA A 66 -11.09 -12.15 3.41
N TRP A 67 -9.76 -12.07 3.30
CA TRP A 67 -9.10 -10.86 2.82
C TRP A 67 -9.44 -10.58 1.35
N PRO A 68 -9.97 -9.41 1.04
CA PRO A 68 -10.26 -9.03 -0.34
C PRO A 68 -8.99 -8.98 -1.20
N ILE A 69 -9.20 -9.18 -2.51
CA ILE A 69 -8.16 -9.07 -3.53
C ILE A 69 -8.49 -7.89 -4.42
N LEU A 70 -7.55 -6.98 -4.56
CA LEU A 70 -7.63 -5.81 -5.42
C LEU A 70 -6.71 -5.99 -6.63
N THR A 71 -7.29 -5.87 -7.83
CA THR A 71 -6.47 -5.86 -9.05
C THR A 71 -5.95 -4.45 -9.27
N VAL A 72 -4.64 -4.28 -9.10
CA VAL A 72 -3.95 -2.98 -9.18
C VAL A 72 -2.71 -3.12 -10.07
N ASP A 73 -2.55 -2.19 -11.01
CA ASP A 73 -1.39 -2.11 -11.88
C ASP A 73 -0.73 -0.74 -11.78
N ALA A 74 0.58 -0.70 -11.50
CA ALA A 74 1.36 0.53 -11.41
C ALA A 74 1.37 1.36 -12.71
N SER A 75 1.11 0.74 -13.86
CA SER A 75 0.98 1.42 -15.16
C SER A 75 -0.40 2.06 -15.39
N THR A 76 -1.34 1.83 -14.48
CA THR A 76 -2.72 2.31 -14.60
C THR A 76 -3.07 3.20 -13.40
N PRO A 77 -2.84 4.53 -13.50
CA PRO A 77 -2.99 5.47 -12.36
C PRO A 77 -4.34 5.40 -11.65
N THR A 78 -5.43 5.17 -12.39
CA THR A 78 -6.78 5.07 -11.82
C THR A 78 -6.93 3.92 -10.83
N THR A 79 -6.21 2.80 -11.02
CA THR A 79 -6.25 1.68 -10.08
C THR A 79 -5.46 1.99 -8.79
N LEU A 80 -4.42 2.80 -8.89
CA LEU A 80 -3.65 3.29 -7.74
C LEU A 80 -4.46 4.29 -6.93
N ASP A 81 -5.14 5.24 -7.61
CA ASP A 81 -6.02 6.22 -6.97
C ASP A 81 -7.16 5.50 -6.22
N ASP A 82 -7.88 4.56 -6.86
CA ASP A 82 -8.97 3.79 -6.23
C ASP A 82 -8.46 3.03 -4.98
N MET A 83 -7.33 2.36 -5.07
CA MET A 83 -6.73 1.66 -3.94
C MET A 83 -6.39 2.63 -2.80
N ALA A 84 -5.75 3.76 -3.11
CA ALA A 84 -5.35 4.75 -2.10
C ALA A 84 -6.57 5.38 -1.41
N GLU A 85 -7.63 5.69 -2.15
CA GLU A 85 -8.85 6.27 -1.58
C GLU A 85 -9.62 5.33 -0.65
N ARG A 86 -9.46 4.02 -0.80
CA ARG A 86 -10.17 2.99 -0.04
C ARG A 86 -9.43 2.50 1.21
N THR A 87 -8.17 2.85 1.38
CA THR A 87 -7.37 2.35 2.50
C THR A 87 -6.78 3.45 3.38
N ARG A 88 -6.48 3.13 4.62
CA ARG A 88 -5.77 4.02 5.55
C ARG A 88 -4.26 3.96 5.34
N VAL A 89 -3.72 2.77 5.07
CA VAL A 89 -2.28 2.53 4.88
C VAL A 89 -2.06 1.64 3.66
N VAL A 90 -1.16 2.03 2.78
CA VAL A 90 -0.60 1.16 1.74
C VAL A 90 0.80 0.73 2.16
N ILE A 91 1.02 -0.58 2.25
CA ILE A 91 2.36 -1.18 2.34
C ILE A 91 2.71 -1.69 0.95
N THR A 92 3.80 -1.22 0.36
CA THR A 92 4.21 -1.67 -0.97
C THR A 92 5.56 -2.39 -0.97
N THR A 93 5.59 -3.53 -1.65
CA THR A 93 6.81 -4.31 -1.93
C THR A 93 7.11 -4.36 -3.43
N VAL A 94 6.48 -3.48 -4.22
CA VAL A 94 6.62 -3.43 -5.68
C VAL A 94 7.81 -2.56 -6.07
N GLY A 95 8.90 -3.20 -6.43
CA GLY A 95 10.10 -2.54 -6.98
C GLY A 95 10.35 -2.88 -8.46
N PRO A 96 11.29 -2.22 -9.15
CA PRO A 96 12.09 -1.08 -8.70
C PRO A 96 11.24 0.17 -8.42
N TYR A 97 11.53 0.86 -7.32
CA TYR A 97 10.73 2.01 -6.90
C TYR A 97 10.91 3.23 -7.80
N SER A 98 12.12 3.44 -8.34
CA SER A 98 12.40 4.46 -9.35
C SER A 98 11.52 4.34 -10.60
N LYS A 99 11.02 3.13 -10.89
CA LYS A 99 10.15 2.88 -12.05
C LYS A 99 8.66 2.92 -11.72
N TYR A 100 8.28 2.40 -10.56
CA TYR A 100 6.87 2.15 -10.23
C TYR A 100 6.37 2.89 -8.98
N GLY A 101 7.28 3.50 -8.20
CA GLY A 101 6.95 4.05 -6.90
C GLY A 101 6.25 5.41 -6.94
N LEU A 102 6.73 6.35 -7.76
CA LEU A 102 6.22 7.74 -7.77
C LEU A 102 4.70 7.85 -8.00
N PRO A 103 4.09 7.12 -8.95
CA PRO A 103 2.64 7.18 -9.15
C PRO A 103 1.85 6.74 -7.91
N LEU A 104 2.33 5.74 -7.18
CA LEU A 104 1.67 5.29 -5.95
C LEU A 104 1.85 6.29 -4.80
N VAL A 105 3.04 6.87 -4.65
CA VAL A 105 3.25 7.96 -3.67
C VAL A 105 2.33 9.13 -3.95
N GLN A 106 2.18 9.52 -5.22
CA GLN A 106 1.26 10.57 -5.64
C GLN A 106 -0.19 10.26 -5.25
N ALA A 107 -0.65 9.04 -5.55
CA ALA A 107 -2.01 8.62 -5.21
C ALA A 107 -2.24 8.66 -3.69
N CYS A 108 -1.29 8.17 -2.89
CA CYS A 108 -1.38 8.20 -1.43
C CYS A 108 -1.35 9.63 -0.88
N ALA A 109 -0.42 10.47 -1.36
CA ALA A 109 -0.33 11.87 -0.95
C ALA A 109 -1.60 12.65 -1.28
N LYS A 110 -2.22 12.40 -2.45
CA LYS A 110 -3.47 13.01 -2.87
C LYS A 110 -4.67 12.56 -2.02
N ALA A 111 -4.74 11.29 -1.70
CA ALA A 111 -5.86 10.69 -0.96
C ALA A 111 -5.77 10.91 0.57
N GLY A 112 -4.66 11.40 1.11
CA GLY A 112 -4.44 11.45 2.56
C GLY A 112 -4.22 10.06 3.15
N THR A 113 -3.64 9.15 2.39
CA THR A 113 -3.38 7.77 2.76
C THR A 113 -1.92 7.60 3.15
N ASP A 114 -1.68 6.92 4.25
CA ASP A 114 -0.33 6.61 4.69
C ASP A 114 0.34 5.59 3.75
N TYR A 115 1.63 5.76 3.55
CA TYR A 115 2.43 4.94 2.64
C TYR A 115 3.67 4.43 3.34
N ALA A 116 4.00 3.16 3.14
CA ALA A 116 5.24 2.54 3.61
C ALA A 116 5.85 1.65 2.53
N ASP A 117 7.15 1.78 2.31
CA ASP A 117 7.93 0.92 1.41
C ASP A 117 9.21 0.40 2.06
N LEU A 118 9.94 -0.42 1.31
CA LEU A 118 11.23 -0.96 1.73
C LEU A 118 12.35 -0.55 0.77
N THR A 119 12.25 0.63 0.16
CA THR A 119 13.22 1.11 -0.82
C THR A 119 14.61 1.36 -0.23
N GLY A 120 15.66 1.01 -0.99
CA GLY A 120 17.03 1.50 -0.77
C GLY A 120 17.45 2.52 -1.84
N GLU A 121 16.52 2.99 -2.69
CA GLU A 121 16.79 3.85 -3.84
C GLU A 121 16.74 5.34 -3.42
N ALA A 122 17.87 5.90 -2.97
CA ALA A 122 17.96 7.26 -2.45
C ALA A 122 17.43 8.34 -3.44
N MET A 123 17.65 8.17 -4.73
CA MET A 123 17.13 9.10 -5.75
C MET A 123 15.61 9.09 -5.82
N PHE A 124 14.98 7.92 -5.73
CA PHE A 124 13.54 7.81 -5.66
C PHE A 124 12.97 8.53 -4.42
N VAL A 125 13.60 8.34 -3.26
CA VAL A 125 13.20 9.03 -2.03
C VAL A 125 13.28 10.54 -2.22
N ARG A 126 14.36 11.05 -2.81
CA ARG A 126 14.53 12.49 -3.06
C ARG A 126 13.46 13.03 -4.01
N GLU A 127 13.21 12.37 -5.13
CA GLU A 127 12.18 12.74 -6.09
C GLU A 127 10.77 12.73 -5.46
N SER A 128 10.49 11.73 -4.64
CA SER A 128 9.24 11.61 -3.88
C SER A 128 9.01 12.82 -2.97
N ILE A 129 10.04 13.21 -2.22
CA ILE A 129 9.99 14.38 -1.31
C ILE A 129 9.76 15.65 -2.12
N ASP A 130 10.56 15.89 -3.14
CA ASP A 130 10.49 17.12 -3.94
C ASP A 130 9.13 17.27 -4.65
N ALA A 131 8.54 16.17 -5.13
CA ALA A 131 7.29 16.21 -5.87
C ALA A 131 6.04 16.26 -4.97
N PHE A 132 6.03 15.54 -3.82
CA PHE A 132 4.78 15.24 -3.12
C PHE A 132 4.74 15.66 -1.65
N HIS A 133 5.84 16.15 -1.05
CA HIS A 133 5.87 16.52 0.36
C HIS A 133 4.78 17.54 0.73
N LYS A 134 4.66 18.61 -0.05
CA LYS A 134 3.63 19.63 0.21
C LYS A 134 2.23 19.05 0.20
N GLN A 135 1.91 18.23 -0.82
CA GLN A 135 0.60 17.60 -0.93
C GLN A 135 0.33 16.66 0.25
N ALA A 136 1.32 15.85 0.65
CA ALA A 136 1.19 14.96 1.80
C ALA A 136 0.94 15.73 3.11
N VAL A 137 1.62 16.86 3.32
CA VAL A 137 1.36 17.74 4.47
C VAL A 137 -0.07 18.28 4.46
N ASP A 138 -0.53 18.77 3.31
CA ASP A 138 -1.87 19.36 3.16
C ASP A 138 -2.98 18.33 3.44
N THR A 139 -2.80 17.08 3.01
CA THR A 139 -3.75 15.96 3.21
C THR A 139 -3.51 15.17 4.50
N LYS A 140 -2.43 15.43 5.22
CA LYS A 140 -1.95 14.70 6.41
C LYS A 140 -1.55 13.25 6.12
N ALA A 141 -1.20 12.92 4.89
CA ALA A 141 -0.63 11.63 4.54
C ALA A 141 0.80 11.50 5.09
N ARG A 142 1.12 10.36 5.68
CA ARG A 142 2.49 10.04 6.13
C ARG A 142 3.14 9.16 5.08
N ILE A 143 4.17 9.68 4.41
CA ILE A 143 4.94 8.94 3.41
C ILE A 143 6.24 8.50 4.08
N VAL A 144 6.41 7.19 4.30
CA VAL A 144 7.55 6.63 5.02
C VAL A 144 8.28 5.66 4.11
N HIS A 145 9.50 6.01 3.74
CA HIS A 145 10.40 5.19 2.94
C HIS A 145 11.33 4.34 3.79
N ALA A 146 11.94 3.33 3.18
CA ALA A 146 13.01 2.53 3.78
C ALA A 146 12.62 1.81 5.08
N CYS A 147 11.40 1.27 5.16
CA CYS A 147 10.91 0.50 6.31
C CYS A 147 11.42 -0.95 6.34
N GLY A 148 12.30 -1.34 5.42
CA GLY A 148 12.84 -2.70 5.36
C GLY A 148 13.83 -3.00 6.47
N PHE A 149 14.00 -4.30 6.77
CA PHE A 149 14.90 -4.76 7.82
C PHE A 149 16.36 -4.34 7.58
N ASP A 150 16.81 -4.29 6.33
CA ASP A 150 18.16 -3.88 5.95
C ASP A 150 18.43 -2.38 6.21
N SER A 151 17.40 -1.56 6.20
CA SER A 151 17.50 -0.10 6.41
C SER A 151 17.32 0.29 7.88
N VAL A 152 16.29 -0.23 8.54
CA VAL A 152 15.91 0.19 9.90
C VAL A 152 17.03 -0.01 10.94
N PRO A 153 17.73 -1.16 11.05
CA PRO A 153 18.85 -1.31 11.98
C PRO A 153 19.99 -0.34 11.70
N SER A 154 20.27 -0.07 10.42
CA SER A 154 21.36 0.86 10.04
C SER A 154 21.03 2.30 10.38
N ASP A 155 19.75 2.69 10.33
CA ASP A 155 19.32 4.05 10.65
C ASP A 155 19.25 4.29 12.17
N LEU A 156 18.99 3.25 12.94
CA LEU A 156 18.87 3.33 14.40
C LEU A 156 20.18 3.07 15.16
N SER A 157 21.25 2.70 14.47
CA SER A 157 22.57 2.44 15.06
C SER A 157 23.46 3.67 15.03
#